data_1cdf9d334224534708a46cd94ef0cfc1
#
_entry.id   1cdf9d334224534708a46cd94ef0cfc1
#
_cell.length_a   1.000
_cell.length_b   1.000
_cell.length_c   1.000
_cell.angle_alpha   90.00
_cell.angle_beta   90.00
_cell.angle_gamma   90.00
#
_symmetry.space_group_name_H-M   'P 1'
#
loop_
_entity.id
_entity.type
_entity.pdbx_description
1 polymer ?
#
loop_
_entity_poly.entity_id
_entity_poly.type
_entity_poly.pdbx_seq_one_letter_code
_entity_poly.pdbx_strand_id
1 'polypeptide(L)'
;VRTVQEPGRSWLLRLVIAFALAQGAVSMARPAVSYRALALGADARAIGVITGVYALLPLFAAVPLGRRTDHGRCAPLLPLGVLLIAGGCALSGRADTLTAMAAWSGVMGLGHLCFVIGAQSIVARQSAPAEQDRNFGHFTIGASLGQLIGPIAAGYLISERDGAMARTSALALLVSAAVAAVSLGSLRRIEHRSAPAAHRTEQAAKVPVGRILRARGVPAGIFISLAVLSATDILTAYLPVVGEHRGIAPATIGLLLSLRAAATIACRLVMTPMLRVLGRTALLTTTCLLAGVLCAAIALPVPVAVLAVMLAVLGFCLGVGQPLSMTTVVQAAPPEARSTALALRLTGNRLGQVAAPASAGLIAGVAGTAAPFVMLGALLLAAAGLGLRGGRNVRAGTDPDVPEPRPGRRPADRDRT
;
A
#
# COMPACT_ATOMS: atom_id res chain seq x y z
N VAL A 1 -41.15 10.81 -19.68
CA VAL A 1 -39.71 11.11 -19.63
C VAL A 1 -39.37 11.27 -18.15
N ARG A 2 -38.90 10.20 -17.47
CA ARG A 2 -38.36 10.30 -16.10
C ARG A 2 -36.96 10.87 -16.24
N THR A 3 -36.78 12.10 -15.83
CA THR A 3 -35.46 12.70 -15.62
C THR A 3 -34.67 11.80 -14.66
N VAL A 4 -33.66 11.16 -15.18
CA VAL A 4 -32.66 10.46 -14.37
C VAL A 4 -31.93 11.55 -13.59
N GLN A 5 -32.30 11.74 -12.32
CA GLN A 5 -31.55 12.59 -11.40
C GLN A 5 -30.12 12.03 -11.35
N GLU A 6 -29.16 12.83 -11.83
CA GLU A 6 -27.75 12.54 -11.64
C GLU A 6 -27.50 12.30 -10.14
N PRO A 7 -26.89 11.18 -9.76
CA PRO A 7 -26.53 10.94 -8.37
C PRO A 7 -25.57 12.04 -7.93
N GLY A 8 -26.08 12.97 -7.11
CA GLY A 8 -25.31 14.12 -6.67
C GLY A 8 -23.96 13.65 -6.10
N ARG A 9 -22.88 14.37 -6.36
CA ARG A 9 -21.48 14.11 -5.92
C ARG A 9 -21.32 13.81 -4.41
N SER A 10 -22.39 13.81 -3.65
CA SER A 10 -22.43 13.57 -2.19
C SER A 10 -21.94 12.17 -1.78
N TRP A 11 -22.15 11.13 -2.61
CA TRP A 11 -21.69 9.77 -2.27
C TRP A 11 -20.15 9.68 -2.26
N LEU A 12 -19.49 10.31 -3.24
CA LEU A 12 -18.03 10.31 -3.33
C LEU A 12 -17.39 11.06 -2.16
N LEU A 13 -17.90 12.26 -1.85
CA LEU A 13 -17.43 13.04 -0.69
C LEU A 13 -17.57 12.26 0.63
N ARG A 14 -18.72 11.61 0.85
CA ARG A 14 -18.95 10.77 2.02
C ARG A 14 -17.98 9.60 2.08
N LEU A 15 -17.72 8.94 0.93
CA LEU A 15 -16.77 7.84 0.83
C LEU A 15 -15.34 8.31 1.09
N VAL A 16 -14.94 9.48 0.57
CA VAL A 16 -13.63 10.09 0.80
C VAL A 16 -13.43 10.41 2.28
N ILE A 17 -14.44 11.01 2.94
CA ILE A 17 -14.40 11.30 4.39
C ILE A 17 -14.29 10.00 5.19
N ALA A 18 -15.15 9.00 4.87
CA ALA A 18 -15.10 7.71 5.53
C ALA A 18 -13.73 7.05 5.39
N PHE A 19 -13.13 7.13 4.20
CA PHE A 19 -11.81 6.56 3.95
C PHE A 19 -10.70 7.34 4.66
N ALA A 20 -10.76 8.66 4.68
CA ALA A 20 -9.80 9.48 5.43
C ALA A 20 -9.79 9.12 6.92
N LEU A 21 -10.98 8.96 7.52
CA LEU A 21 -11.13 8.55 8.92
C LEU A 21 -10.67 7.12 9.17
N ALA A 22 -11.11 6.15 8.36
CA ALA A 22 -10.73 4.75 8.52
C ALA A 22 -9.21 4.55 8.29
N GLN A 23 -8.65 5.18 7.28
CA GLN A 23 -7.21 5.14 7.00
C GLN A 23 -6.42 5.87 8.08
N GLY A 24 -6.93 7.01 8.58
CA GLY A 24 -6.35 7.74 9.70
C GLY A 24 -6.29 6.88 10.97
N ALA A 25 -7.38 6.19 11.29
CA ALA A 25 -7.46 5.26 12.41
C ALA A 25 -6.41 4.14 12.30
N VAL A 26 -6.31 3.50 11.13
CA VAL A 26 -5.31 2.45 10.88
C VAL A 26 -3.88 3.01 10.95
N SER A 27 -3.64 4.18 10.35
CA SER A 27 -2.31 4.82 10.34
C SER A 27 -1.86 5.29 11.72
N MET A 28 -2.80 5.64 12.58
CA MET A 28 -2.58 5.96 14.00
C MET A 28 -2.37 4.68 14.82
N ALA A 29 -3.17 3.64 14.57
CA ALA A 29 -3.12 2.40 15.33
C ALA A 29 -1.80 1.62 15.09
N ARG A 30 -1.25 1.62 13.88
CA ARG A 30 -0.05 0.83 13.55
C ARG A 30 1.17 1.17 14.42
N PRO A 31 1.63 2.43 14.54
CA PRO A 31 2.69 2.78 15.48
C PRO A 31 2.26 2.58 16.95
N ALA A 32 1.00 2.85 17.28
CA ALA A 32 0.48 2.64 18.65
C ALA A 32 0.51 1.17 19.07
N VAL A 33 0.25 0.23 18.16
CA VAL A 33 0.41 -1.22 18.40
C VAL A 33 1.87 -1.54 18.74
N SER A 34 2.85 -0.97 18.03
CA SER A 34 4.26 -1.19 18.33
C SER A 34 4.63 -0.68 19.73
N TYR A 35 4.22 0.53 20.11
CA TYR A 35 4.44 1.06 21.45
C TYR A 35 3.70 0.28 22.54
N ARG A 36 2.48 -0.18 22.28
CA ARG A 36 1.75 -1.04 23.22
C ARG A 36 2.44 -2.39 23.41
N ALA A 37 2.95 -2.97 22.33
CA ALA A 37 3.70 -4.21 22.39
C ALA A 37 5.00 -4.03 23.19
N LEU A 38 5.75 -2.95 22.96
CA LEU A 38 6.94 -2.59 23.75
C LEU A 38 6.61 -2.45 25.24
N ALA A 39 5.52 -1.76 25.58
CA ALA A 39 5.06 -1.62 26.95
C ALA A 39 4.65 -2.95 27.63
N LEU A 40 4.32 -3.98 26.83
CA LEU A 40 4.07 -5.35 27.29
C LEU A 40 5.34 -6.23 27.29
N GLY A 41 6.51 -5.63 27.06
CA GLY A 41 7.79 -6.35 27.04
C GLY A 41 8.09 -7.09 25.73
N ALA A 42 7.46 -6.68 24.62
CA ALA A 42 7.76 -7.27 23.32
C ALA A 42 9.19 -6.98 22.88
N ASP A 43 9.87 -8.00 22.42
CA ASP A 43 11.10 -7.87 21.65
C ASP A 43 10.81 -7.54 20.16
N ALA A 44 11.84 -7.29 19.38
CA ALA A 44 11.70 -6.98 17.97
C ALA A 44 11.09 -8.15 17.15
N ARG A 45 11.23 -9.41 17.63
CA ARG A 45 10.62 -10.59 17.00
C ARG A 45 9.11 -10.58 17.15
N ALA A 46 8.63 -10.31 18.37
CA ALA A 46 7.20 -10.24 18.66
C ALA A 46 6.54 -9.12 17.84
N ILE A 47 7.19 -7.96 17.70
CA ILE A 47 6.70 -6.85 16.85
C ILE A 47 6.62 -7.26 15.38
N GLY A 48 7.61 -8.00 14.88
CA GLY A 48 7.59 -8.54 13.52
C GLY A 48 6.43 -9.51 13.30
N VAL A 49 6.15 -10.40 14.26
CA VAL A 49 5.02 -11.33 14.22
C VAL A 49 3.69 -10.56 14.23
N ILE A 50 3.50 -9.63 15.16
CA ILE A 50 2.27 -8.81 15.27
C ILE A 50 2.00 -8.06 13.97
N THR A 51 3.05 -7.47 13.39
CA THR A 51 2.96 -6.75 12.11
C THR A 51 2.67 -7.70 10.93
N GLY A 52 3.27 -8.90 10.94
CA GLY A 52 3.02 -9.91 9.92
C GLY A 52 1.59 -10.46 9.98
N VAL A 53 1.07 -10.70 11.18
CA VAL A 53 -0.31 -11.20 11.41
C VAL A 53 -1.35 -10.19 10.92
N TYR A 54 -1.08 -8.88 10.98
CA TYR A 54 -1.93 -7.84 10.39
C TYR A 54 -2.22 -8.09 8.90
N ALA A 55 -1.27 -8.61 8.14
CA ALA A 55 -1.43 -8.91 6.73
C ALA A 55 -1.86 -10.36 6.44
N LEU A 56 -1.79 -11.26 7.43
CA LEU A 56 -2.01 -12.68 7.26
C LEU A 56 -3.47 -13.00 6.92
N LEU A 57 -4.43 -12.51 7.70
CA LEU A 57 -5.87 -12.71 7.41
C LEU A 57 -6.26 -12.08 6.06
N PRO A 58 -5.86 -10.85 5.73
CA PRO A 58 -6.01 -10.27 4.41
C PRO A 58 -5.48 -11.12 3.26
N LEU A 59 -4.37 -11.81 3.43
CA LEU A 59 -3.77 -12.65 2.39
C LEU A 59 -4.75 -13.74 1.92
N PHE A 60 -5.42 -14.41 2.85
CA PHE A 60 -6.39 -15.47 2.53
C PHE A 60 -7.77 -14.92 2.14
N ALA A 61 -8.18 -13.80 2.72
CA ALA A 61 -9.50 -13.22 2.51
C ALA A 61 -9.62 -12.40 1.21
N ALA A 62 -8.52 -11.90 0.65
CA ALA A 62 -8.55 -10.97 -0.49
C ALA A 62 -9.26 -11.55 -1.71
N VAL A 63 -8.95 -12.79 -2.10
CA VAL A 63 -9.54 -13.42 -3.30
C VAL A 63 -11.02 -13.74 -3.09
N PRO A 64 -11.47 -14.41 -2.01
CA PRO A 64 -12.89 -14.67 -1.81
C PRO A 64 -13.71 -13.40 -1.63
N LEU A 65 -13.17 -12.35 -0.97
CA LEU A 65 -13.85 -11.06 -0.85
C LEU A 65 -13.97 -10.36 -2.21
N GLY A 66 -12.91 -10.34 -3.03
CA GLY A 66 -12.94 -9.79 -4.38
C GLY A 66 -14.03 -10.47 -5.22
N ARG A 67 -14.08 -11.80 -5.25
CA ARG A 67 -15.12 -12.56 -5.98
C ARG A 67 -16.54 -12.24 -5.52
N ARG A 68 -16.74 -12.06 -4.20
CA ARG A 68 -18.05 -11.66 -3.66
C ARG A 68 -18.46 -10.25 -4.09
N THR A 69 -17.51 -9.34 -4.21
CA THR A 69 -17.79 -7.97 -4.70
C THR A 69 -18.11 -7.95 -6.19
N ASP A 70 -17.55 -8.85 -6.99
CA ASP A 70 -17.86 -8.93 -8.43
C ASP A 70 -19.33 -9.30 -8.70
N HIS A 71 -19.93 -10.11 -7.84
CA HIS A 71 -21.29 -10.67 -8.03
C HIS A 71 -22.35 -10.08 -7.10
N GLY A 72 -21.96 -9.32 -6.08
CA GLY A 72 -22.85 -8.88 -5.00
C GLY A 72 -22.76 -7.38 -4.68
N ARG A 73 -23.44 -7.00 -3.59
CA ARG A 73 -23.41 -5.66 -3.03
C ARG A 73 -22.10 -5.43 -2.29
N CYS A 74 -21.45 -4.31 -2.56
CA CYS A 74 -20.17 -3.94 -1.92
C CYS A 74 -20.38 -3.14 -0.62
N ALA A 75 -21.52 -2.43 -0.49
CA ALA A 75 -21.82 -1.58 0.65
C ALA A 75 -21.72 -2.25 2.03
N PRO A 76 -22.13 -3.52 2.23
CA PRO A 76 -22.01 -4.17 3.54
C PRO A 76 -20.55 -4.37 4.01
N LEU A 77 -19.58 -4.39 3.07
CA LEU A 77 -18.16 -4.53 3.41
C LEU A 77 -17.59 -3.30 4.10
N LEU A 78 -18.15 -2.11 3.85
CA LEU A 78 -17.65 -0.88 4.48
C LEU A 78 -17.93 -0.85 5.98
N PRO A 79 -19.19 -0.96 6.46
CA PRO A 79 -19.45 -0.97 7.90
C PRO A 79 -18.80 -2.18 8.59
N LEU A 80 -18.79 -3.35 7.96
CA LEU A 80 -18.07 -4.52 8.48
C LEU A 80 -16.58 -4.21 8.65
N GLY A 81 -15.95 -3.61 7.63
CA GLY A 81 -14.56 -3.21 7.68
C GLY A 81 -14.28 -2.23 8.81
N VAL A 82 -15.12 -1.21 8.97
CA VAL A 82 -15.00 -0.24 10.06
C VAL A 82 -15.16 -0.90 11.43
N LEU A 83 -16.15 -1.77 11.61
CA LEU A 83 -16.37 -2.48 12.90
C LEU A 83 -15.18 -3.37 13.25
N LEU A 84 -14.60 -4.07 12.27
CA LEU A 84 -13.40 -4.88 12.48
C LEU A 84 -12.17 -4.02 12.79
N ILE A 85 -12.01 -2.85 12.14
CA ILE A 85 -10.92 -1.90 12.46
C ILE A 85 -11.12 -1.38 13.89
N ALA A 86 -12.30 -0.86 14.22
CA ALA A 86 -12.59 -0.31 15.53
C ALA A 86 -12.44 -1.36 16.62
N GLY A 87 -13.00 -2.55 16.43
CA GLY A 87 -12.88 -3.68 17.35
C GLY A 87 -11.44 -4.13 17.54
N GLY A 88 -10.69 -4.30 16.43
CA GLY A 88 -9.28 -4.66 16.45
C GLY A 88 -8.42 -3.64 17.20
N CYS A 89 -8.64 -2.34 16.97
CA CYS A 89 -7.97 -1.27 17.70
C CYS A 89 -8.32 -1.27 19.19
N ALA A 90 -9.62 -1.31 19.55
CA ALA A 90 -10.07 -1.26 20.93
C ALA A 90 -9.58 -2.46 21.75
N LEU A 91 -9.64 -3.65 21.15
CA LEU A 91 -9.22 -4.89 21.81
C LEU A 91 -7.69 -5.02 21.87
N SER A 92 -6.96 -4.49 20.89
CA SER A 92 -5.50 -4.34 21.01
C SER A 92 -5.10 -3.40 22.16
N GLY A 93 -5.85 -2.32 22.39
CA GLY A 93 -5.62 -1.39 23.50
C GLY A 93 -5.87 -2.02 24.88
N ARG A 94 -6.75 -3.03 24.95
CA ARG A 94 -7.05 -3.78 26.18
C ARG A 94 -6.31 -5.09 26.32
N ALA A 95 -5.51 -5.47 25.32
CA ALA A 95 -4.77 -6.72 25.36
C ALA A 95 -3.68 -6.70 26.43
N ASP A 96 -3.62 -7.78 27.22
CA ASP A 96 -2.61 -7.97 28.27
C ASP A 96 -1.53 -8.96 27.84
N THR A 97 -1.66 -9.55 26.65
CA THR A 97 -0.70 -10.49 26.09
C THR A 97 -0.35 -10.16 24.65
N LEU A 98 0.88 -10.48 24.24
CA LEU A 98 1.36 -10.28 22.87
C LEU A 98 0.58 -11.14 21.86
N THR A 99 0.12 -12.32 22.27
CA THR A 99 -0.71 -13.22 21.44
C THR A 99 -2.07 -12.61 21.13
N ALA A 100 -2.73 -12.03 22.15
CA ALA A 100 -3.99 -11.32 21.95
C ALA A 100 -3.80 -10.09 21.02
N MET A 101 -2.71 -9.34 21.21
CA MET A 101 -2.37 -8.21 20.32
C MET A 101 -2.17 -8.66 18.87
N ALA A 102 -1.47 -9.76 18.64
CA ALA A 102 -1.29 -10.32 17.30
C ALA A 102 -2.64 -10.71 16.67
N ALA A 103 -3.52 -11.38 17.43
CA ALA A 103 -4.84 -11.77 16.95
C ALA A 103 -5.70 -10.55 16.58
N TRP A 104 -5.74 -9.52 17.43
CA TRP A 104 -6.52 -8.29 17.17
C TRP A 104 -5.90 -7.44 16.06
N SER A 105 -4.58 -7.45 15.91
CA SER A 105 -3.89 -6.84 14.76
C SER A 105 -4.35 -7.50 13.45
N GLY A 106 -4.48 -8.81 13.41
CA GLY A 106 -5.02 -9.55 12.25
C GLY A 106 -6.47 -9.18 11.94
N VAL A 107 -7.32 -9.05 12.97
CA VAL A 107 -8.72 -8.59 12.81
C VAL A 107 -8.78 -7.18 12.24
N MET A 108 -7.94 -6.26 12.76
CA MET A 108 -7.82 -4.90 12.23
C MET A 108 -7.39 -4.90 10.76
N GLY A 109 -6.43 -5.74 10.40
CA GLY A 109 -5.96 -5.90 9.02
C GLY A 109 -7.05 -6.41 8.09
N LEU A 110 -7.82 -7.40 8.53
CA LEU A 110 -8.98 -7.91 7.78
C LEU A 110 -10.04 -6.83 7.59
N GLY A 111 -10.33 -6.05 8.63
CA GLY A 111 -11.25 -4.90 8.56
C GLY A 111 -10.79 -3.86 7.53
N HIS A 112 -9.50 -3.53 7.54
CA HIS A 112 -8.91 -2.61 6.57
C HIS A 112 -9.04 -3.13 5.12
N LEU A 113 -8.80 -4.43 4.90
CA LEU A 113 -9.00 -5.05 3.58
C LEU A 113 -10.47 -4.96 3.14
N CYS A 114 -11.42 -5.35 3.99
CA CYS A 114 -12.85 -5.29 3.70
C CYS A 114 -13.28 -3.88 3.29
N PHE A 115 -12.83 -2.87 4.04
CA PHE A 115 -13.12 -1.48 3.77
C PHE A 115 -12.56 -1.03 2.41
N VAL A 116 -11.28 -1.30 2.16
CA VAL A 116 -10.58 -0.88 0.92
C VAL A 116 -11.21 -1.54 -0.31
N ILE A 117 -11.47 -2.85 -0.27
CA ILE A 117 -12.10 -3.56 -1.39
C ILE A 117 -13.52 -3.02 -1.64
N GLY A 118 -14.32 -2.87 -0.59
CA GLY A 118 -15.67 -2.34 -0.70
C GLY A 118 -15.69 -0.93 -1.28
N ALA A 119 -14.84 -0.05 -0.78
CA ALA A 119 -14.74 1.34 -1.21
C ALA A 119 -14.28 1.46 -2.68
N GLN A 120 -13.21 0.75 -3.07
CA GLN A 120 -12.73 0.74 -4.45
C GLN A 120 -13.78 0.19 -5.41
N SER A 121 -14.51 -0.85 -5.02
CA SER A 121 -15.58 -1.43 -5.82
C SER A 121 -16.74 -0.45 -6.02
N ILE A 122 -17.09 0.33 -5.00
CA ILE A 122 -18.12 1.37 -5.10
C ILE A 122 -17.67 2.48 -6.05
N VAL A 123 -16.43 2.97 -5.93
CA VAL A 123 -15.89 3.97 -6.87
C VAL A 123 -15.92 3.45 -8.30
N ALA A 124 -15.48 2.20 -8.53
CA ALA A 124 -15.48 1.60 -9.85
C ALA A 124 -16.88 1.49 -10.47
N ARG A 125 -17.91 1.18 -9.65
CA ARG A 125 -19.29 0.96 -10.13
C ARG A 125 -20.10 2.23 -10.30
N GLN A 126 -19.90 3.22 -9.42
CA GLN A 126 -20.72 4.44 -9.41
C GLN A 126 -20.09 5.58 -10.23
N SER A 127 -18.85 5.43 -10.67
CA SER A 127 -18.19 6.40 -11.54
C SER A 127 -18.51 6.13 -13.00
N ALA A 128 -18.90 7.18 -13.74
CA ALA A 128 -18.94 7.11 -15.19
C ALA A 128 -17.52 6.82 -15.74
N PRO A 129 -17.37 6.09 -16.86
CA PRO A 129 -16.05 5.74 -17.40
C PRO A 129 -15.10 6.93 -17.58
N ALA A 130 -15.61 8.07 -18.02
CA ALA A 130 -14.83 9.30 -18.22
C ALA A 130 -14.42 9.98 -16.90
N GLU A 131 -15.06 9.68 -15.77
CA GLU A 131 -14.81 10.28 -14.45
C GLU A 131 -14.09 9.36 -13.50
N GLN A 132 -13.90 8.10 -13.87
CA GLN A 132 -13.40 7.05 -12.98
C GLN A 132 -12.01 7.39 -12.43
N ASP A 133 -11.09 7.84 -13.28
CA ASP A 133 -9.73 8.22 -12.86
C ASP A 133 -9.74 9.40 -11.88
N ARG A 134 -10.58 10.40 -12.15
CA ARG A 134 -10.74 11.56 -11.26
C ARG A 134 -11.30 11.13 -9.89
N ASN A 135 -12.30 10.27 -9.88
CA ASN A 135 -12.94 9.82 -8.65
C ASN A 135 -12.02 8.91 -7.82
N PHE A 136 -11.22 8.04 -8.46
CA PHE A 136 -10.14 7.33 -7.79
C PHE A 136 -9.06 8.28 -7.25
N GLY A 137 -8.75 9.36 -7.98
CA GLY A 137 -7.86 10.42 -7.52
C GLY A 137 -8.36 11.04 -6.20
N HIS A 138 -9.62 11.47 -6.15
CA HIS A 138 -10.24 12.01 -4.93
C HIS A 138 -10.25 10.98 -3.79
N PHE A 139 -10.55 9.73 -4.08
CA PHE A 139 -10.52 8.63 -3.11
C PHE A 139 -9.13 8.46 -2.48
N THR A 140 -8.07 8.52 -3.30
CA THR A 140 -6.69 8.40 -2.79
C THR A 140 -6.23 9.61 -1.97
N ILE A 141 -6.81 10.80 -2.17
CA ILE A 141 -6.57 11.96 -1.30
C ILE A 141 -7.01 11.65 0.13
N GLY A 142 -8.19 11.04 0.30
CA GLY A 142 -8.65 10.60 1.63
C GLY A 142 -7.65 9.67 2.32
N ALA A 143 -7.14 8.68 1.59
CA ALA A 143 -6.09 7.78 2.10
C ALA A 143 -4.83 8.54 2.55
N SER A 144 -4.38 9.47 1.71
CA SER A 144 -3.17 10.26 1.96
C SER A 144 -3.28 11.16 3.18
N LEU A 145 -4.46 11.79 3.38
CA LEU A 145 -4.73 12.59 4.58
C LEU A 145 -4.70 11.73 5.85
N GLY A 146 -5.31 10.54 5.82
CA GLY A 146 -5.27 9.62 6.94
C GLY A 146 -3.84 9.15 7.26
N GLN A 147 -3.04 8.84 6.23
CA GLN A 147 -1.63 8.46 6.40
C GLN A 147 -0.76 9.59 6.93
N LEU A 148 -1.11 10.84 6.62
CA LEU A 148 -0.38 12.02 7.08
C LEU A 148 -0.70 12.34 8.55
N ILE A 149 -1.98 12.35 8.92
CA ILE A 149 -2.44 12.80 10.24
C ILE A 149 -2.29 11.69 11.29
N GLY A 150 -2.53 10.44 10.91
CA GLY A 150 -2.57 9.32 11.85
C GLY A 150 -1.32 9.17 12.72
N PRO A 151 -0.10 9.09 12.18
CA PRO A 151 1.11 8.94 12.97
C PRO A 151 1.41 10.14 13.87
N ILE A 152 1.06 11.38 13.44
CA ILE A 152 1.17 12.58 14.28
C ILE A 152 0.27 12.40 15.51
N ALA A 153 -1.00 12.06 15.30
CA ALA A 153 -1.95 11.87 16.39
C ALA A 153 -1.50 10.77 17.35
N ALA A 154 -0.98 9.65 16.84
CA ALA A 154 -0.41 8.59 17.67
C ALA A 154 0.75 9.10 18.51
N GLY A 155 1.70 9.77 17.88
CA GLY A 155 2.91 10.26 18.56
C GLY A 155 2.61 11.26 19.68
N TYR A 156 1.65 12.17 19.47
CA TYR A 156 1.26 13.14 20.51
C TYR A 156 0.45 12.52 21.66
N LEU A 157 -0.28 11.42 21.41
CA LEU A 157 -1.03 10.73 22.47
C LEU A 157 -0.16 9.82 23.33
N ILE A 158 0.98 9.34 22.80
CA ILE A 158 1.85 8.39 23.49
C ILE A 158 2.91 9.15 24.25
N SER A 159 3.07 8.82 25.54
CA SER A 159 4.07 9.40 26.43
C SER A 159 4.88 8.29 27.08
N GLU A 160 6.20 8.48 27.15
CA GLU A 160 7.14 7.60 27.85
C GLU A 160 7.37 8.02 29.30
N ARG A 161 6.87 9.23 29.70
CA ARG A 161 7.09 9.79 31.05
C ARG A 161 6.45 8.87 32.10
N ASP A 162 7.16 8.65 33.20
CA ASP A 162 6.69 7.96 34.40
C ASP A 162 6.05 6.58 34.13
N GLY A 163 6.53 5.83 33.13
CA GLY A 163 5.97 4.52 32.77
C GLY A 163 4.58 4.58 32.13
N ALA A 164 4.15 5.78 31.68
CA ALA A 164 2.82 5.98 31.12
C ALA A 164 2.61 5.34 29.72
N MET A 165 3.67 4.80 29.09
CA MET A 165 3.59 4.23 27.73
C MET A 165 2.48 3.19 27.59
N ALA A 166 2.28 2.32 28.58
CA ALA A 166 1.23 1.30 28.54
C ALA A 166 -0.18 1.91 28.50
N ARG A 167 -0.43 2.95 29.31
CA ARG A 167 -1.74 3.62 29.35
C ARG A 167 -1.98 4.51 28.14
N THR A 168 -0.96 5.26 27.72
CA THR A 168 -1.08 6.23 26.62
C THR A 168 -1.14 5.53 25.26
N SER A 169 -0.41 4.44 25.05
CA SER A 169 -0.54 3.63 23.84
C SER A 169 -1.90 2.92 23.75
N ALA A 170 -2.43 2.43 24.89
CA ALA A 170 -3.79 1.91 24.95
C ALA A 170 -4.83 3.00 24.63
N LEU A 171 -4.66 4.22 25.16
CA LEU A 171 -5.50 5.37 24.83
C LEU A 171 -5.45 5.71 23.34
N ALA A 172 -4.25 5.74 22.74
CA ALA A 172 -4.08 5.98 21.30
C ALA A 172 -4.84 4.95 20.46
N LEU A 173 -4.83 3.67 20.85
CA LEU A 173 -5.60 2.61 20.20
C LEU A 173 -7.12 2.77 20.38
N LEU A 174 -7.58 3.19 21.57
CA LEU A 174 -9.00 3.50 21.82
C LEU A 174 -9.48 4.72 21.02
N VAL A 175 -8.65 5.77 20.92
CA VAL A 175 -8.92 6.92 20.05
C VAL A 175 -8.96 6.49 18.59
N SER A 176 -8.05 5.63 18.14
CA SER A 176 -8.10 5.05 16.79
C SER A 176 -9.41 4.30 16.54
N ALA A 177 -9.87 3.52 17.52
CA ALA A 177 -11.16 2.83 17.45
C ALA A 177 -12.34 3.83 17.33
N ALA A 178 -12.32 4.89 18.11
CA ALA A 178 -13.35 5.94 18.06
C ALA A 178 -13.36 6.66 16.70
N VAL A 179 -12.19 7.04 16.18
CA VAL A 179 -12.04 7.66 14.85
C VAL A 179 -12.57 6.73 13.75
N ALA A 180 -12.24 5.42 13.82
CA ALA A 180 -12.81 4.44 12.90
C ALA A 180 -14.34 4.40 13.03
N ALA A 181 -14.88 4.31 14.23
CA ALA A 181 -16.32 4.23 14.47
C ALA A 181 -17.08 5.47 13.95
N VAL A 182 -16.50 6.68 14.09
CA VAL A 182 -17.08 7.92 13.54
C VAL A 182 -17.26 7.84 12.02
N SER A 183 -16.40 7.09 11.31
CA SER A 183 -16.54 6.92 9.86
C SER A 183 -17.86 6.22 9.46
N LEU A 184 -18.50 5.45 10.36
CA LEU A 184 -19.81 4.82 10.10
C LEU A 184 -20.90 5.86 9.80
N GLY A 185 -20.83 7.04 10.41
CA GLY A 185 -21.77 8.13 10.14
C GLY A 185 -21.77 8.57 8.68
N SER A 186 -20.59 8.55 8.03
CA SER A 186 -20.42 8.93 6.63
C SER A 186 -20.86 7.83 5.65
N LEU A 187 -21.03 6.57 6.13
CA LEU A 187 -21.35 5.42 5.27
C LEU A 187 -22.84 5.27 4.96
N ARG A 188 -23.70 6.10 5.53
CA ARG A 188 -25.15 6.02 5.29
C ARG A 188 -25.48 6.33 3.83
N ARG A 189 -26.24 5.43 3.17
CA ARG A 189 -26.76 5.61 1.79
C ARG A 189 -25.65 5.87 0.74
N ILE A 190 -24.49 5.23 0.86
CA ILE A 190 -23.39 5.39 -0.10
C ILE A 190 -23.67 4.63 -1.41
N GLU A 191 -24.25 3.43 -1.33
CA GLU A 191 -24.55 2.63 -2.52
C GLU A 191 -25.98 2.88 -2.98
N HIS A 192 -26.13 3.53 -4.14
CA HIS A 192 -27.39 3.55 -4.83
C HIS A 192 -27.61 2.18 -5.50
N ARG A 193 -28.85 1.70 -5.57
CA ARG A 193 -29.21 0.47 -6.28
C ARG A 193 -28.86 0.63 -7.77
N SER A 194 -27.63 0.39 -8.12
CA SER A 194 -27.22 0.24 -9.52
C SER A 194 -27.56 -1.18 -9.96
N ALA A 195 -28.14 -1.29 -11.14
CA ALA A 195 -28.32 -2.58 -11.79
C ALA A 195 -26.98 -3.35 -11.83
N PRO A 196 -26.99 -4.67 -11.76
CA PRO A 196 -25.77 -5.47 -11.91
C PRO A 196 -25.06 -4.99 -13.16
N ALA A 197 -23.80 -4.58 -13.04
CA ALA A 197 -22.99 -4.28 -14.20
C ALA A 197 -23.04 -5.51 -15.09
N ALA A 198 -23.54 -5.35 -16.32
CA ALA A 198 -23.57 -6.42 -17.30
C ALA A 198 -22.15 -7.00 -17.36
N HIS A 199 -22.02 -8.26 -16.99
CA HIS A 199 -20.77 -8.98 -17.06
C HIS A 199 -20.25 -8.89 -18.49
N ARG A 200 -19.21 -8.07 -18.70
CA ARG A 200 -18.23 -8.46 -19.68
C ARG A 200 -17.47 -9.64 -19.09
N THR A 201 -18.09 -10.80 -19.21
CA THR A 201 -17.38 -12.07 -19.25
C THR A 201 -16.65 -12.08 -20.59
N GLU A 202 -15.62 -11.24 -20.73
CA GLU A 202 -14.56 -11.59 -21.65
C GLU A 202 -14.02 -12.90 -21.08
N GLN A 203 -14.29 -13.97 -21.80
CA GLN A 203 -13.54 -15.22 -21.70
C GLN A 203 -12.07 -14.86 -21.96
N ALA A 204 -11.40 -14.32 -20.93
CA ALA A 204 -9.97 -14.13 -20.95
C ALA A 204 -9.41 -15.53 -21.20
N ALA A 205 -8.87 -15.76 -22.38
CA ALA A 205 -8.13 -16.98 -22.69
C ALA A 205 -7.28 -17.30 -21.48
N LYS A 206 -7.44 -18.49 -20.88
CA LYS A 206 -6.80 -18.88 -19.63
C LYS A 206 -5.30 -19.01 -19.88
N VAL A 207 -4.58 -17.88 -19.90
CA VAL A 207 -3.13 -17.87 -20.01
C VAL A 207 -2.59 -18.49 -18.72
N PRO A 208 -1.81 -19.57 -18.80
CA PRO A 208 -1.27 -20.22 -17.61
C PRO A 208 -0.43 -19.24 -16.79
N VAL A 209 -0.62 -19.21 -15.46
CA VAL A 209 0.10 -18.34 -14.53
C VAL A 209 1.61 -18.41 -14.74
N GLY A 210 2.14 -19.61 -15.01
CA GLY A 210 3.58 -19.82 -15.30
C GLY A 210 4.07 -19.04 -16.53
N ARG A 211 3.24 -18.86 -17.57
CA ARG A 211 3.60 -18.07 -18.75
C ARG A 211 3.64 -16.57 -18.40
N ILE A 212 2.70 -16.10 -17.58
CA ILE A 212 2.66 -14.70 -17.14
C ILE A 212 3.89 -14.39 -16.29
N LEU A 213 4.23 -15.26 -15.33
CA LEU A 213 5.41 -15.10 -14.46
C LEU A 213 6.74 -15.23 -15.23
N ARG A 214 6.74 -15.87 -16.39
CA ARG A 214 7.95 -15.94 -17.28
C ARG A 214 8.03 -14.76 -18.25
N ALA A 215 6.97 -13.95 -18.36
CA ALA A 215 7.00 -12.77 -19.21
C ALA A 215 8.05 -11.76 -18.70
N ARG A 216 8.93 -11.30 -19.59
CA ARG A 216 10.04 -10.38 -19.25
C ARG A 216 9.50 -9.11 -18.65
N GLY A 217 9.94 -8.78 -17.42
CA GLY A 217 9.52 -7.58 -16.68
C GLY A 217 8.42 -7.81 -15.63
N VAL A 218 7.57 -8.83 -15.75
CA VAL A 218 6.50 -9.12 -14.79
C VAL A 218 7.08 -9.49 -13.41
N PRO A 219 8.02 -10.46 -13.28
CA PRO A 219 8.59 -10.79 -11.96
C PRO A 219 9.30 -9.61 -11.31
N ALA A 220 10.06 -8.85 -12.10
CA ALA A 220 10.75 -7.65 -11.61
C ALA A 220 9.76 -6.61 -11.07
N GLY A 221 8.70 -6.33 -11.81
CA GLY A 221 7.65 -5.39 -11.38
C GLY A 221 6.93 -5.86 -10.11
N ILE A 222 6.64 -7.16 -9.99
CA ILE A 222 6.05 -7.75 -8.78
C ILE A 222 7.01 -7.60 -7.59
N PHE A 223 8.29 -7.95 -7.77
CA PHE A 223 9.31 -7.86 -6.73
C PHE A 223 9.54 -6.41 -6.26
N ILE A 224 9.65 -5.46 -7.19
CA ILE A 224 9.77 -4.03 -6.85
C ILE A 224 8.56 -3.55 -6.05
N SER A 225 7.35 -3.94 -6.47
CA SER A 225 6.12 -3.58 -5.75
C SER A 225 6.11 -4.11 -4.32
N LEU A 226 6.48 -5.38 -4.15
CA LEU A 226 6.61 -6.04 -2.86
C LEU A 226 7.66 -5.34 -1.99
N ALA A 227 8.85 -5.06 -2.52
CA ALA A 227 9.94 -4.43 -1.78
C ALA A 227 9.55 -3.03 -1.26
N VAL A 228 8.94 -2.20 -2.11
CA VAL A 228 8.49 -0.85 -1.75
C VAL A 228 7.40 -0.88 -0.69
N LEU A 229 6.45 -1.81 -0.79
CA LEU A 229 5.37 -1.93 0.19
C LEU A 229 5.89 -2.46 1.54
N SER A 230 6.75 -3.49 1.51
CA SER A 230 7.42 -4.01 2.69
C SER A 230 8.25 -2.95 3.40
N ALA A 231 8.95 -2.08 2.65
CA ALA A 231 9.69 -0.96 3.22
C ALA A 231 8.77 -0.01 4.00
N THR A 232 7.62 0.33 3.45
CA THR A 232 6.63 1.19 4.11
C THR A 232 6.12 0.56 5.41
N ASP A 233 5.83 -0.74 5.39
CA ASP A 233 5.28 -1.46 6.54
C ASP A 233 6.31 -1.63 7.66
N ILE A 234 7.53 -2.03 7.32
CA ILE A 234 8.62 -2.20 8.30
C ILE A 234 9.02 -0.84 8.89
N LEU A 235 9.16 0.22 8.10
CA LEU A 235 9.42 1.56 8.61
C LEU A 235 8.35 1.98 9.63
N THR A 236 7.09 1.74 9.35
CA THR A 236 6.00 2.11 10.26
C THR A 236 6.02 1.30 11.56
N ALA A 237 6.41 0.02 11.50
CA ALA A 237 6.42 -0.88 12.66
C ALA A 237 7.70 -0.74 13.50
N TYR A 238 8.86 -0.59 12.86
CA TYR A 238 10.15 -0.65 13.55
C TYR A 238 10.77 0.72 13.86
N LEU A 239 10.33 1.81 13.21
CA LEU A 239 10.81 3.14 13.57
C LEU A 239 10.45 3.51 15.02
N PRO A 240 9.25 3.19 15.57
CA PRO A 240 8.97 3.32 17.01
C PRO A 240 9.95 2.56 17.89
N VAL A 241 10.29 1.31 17.52
CA VAL A 241 11.22 0.47 18.28
C VAL A 241 12.61 1.07 18.34
N VAL A 242 13.13 1.50 17.19
CA VAL A 242 14.45 2.17 17.12
C VAL A 242 14.40 3.52 17.82
N GLY A 243 13.26 4.23 17.74
CA GLY A 243 13.04 5.49 18.45
C GLY A 243 13.16 5.32 19.95
N GLU A 244 12.50 4.33 20.53
CA GLU A 244 12.60 4.03 21.95
C GLU A 244 14.04 3.71 22.36
N HIS A 245 14.72 2.80 21.65
CA HIS A 245 16.12 2.47 21.92
C HIS A 245 17.08 3.67 21.82
N ARG A 246 16.73 4.69 21.05
CA ARG A 246 17.53 5.92 20.87
C ARG A 246 17.06 7.08 21.74
N GLY A 247 16.06 6.90 22.59
CA GLY A 247 15.45 7.95 23.42
C GLY A 247 14.77 9.04 22.59
N ILE A 248 14.24 8.73 21.41
CA ILE A 248 13.52 9.66 20.57
C ILE A 248 12.03 9.62 20.95
N ALA A 249 11.51 10.76 21.40
CA ALA A 249 10.11 10.85 21.85
C ALA A 249 9.09 10.36 20.77
N PRO A 250 8.00 9.69 21.19
CA PRO A 250 6.96 9.19 20.29
C PRO A 250 6.35 10.27 19.39
N ALA A 251 6.20 11.49 19.89
CA ALA A 251 5.75 12.63 19.10
C ALA A 251 6.68 12.91 17.91
N THR A 252 7.98 12.85 18.13
CA THR A 252 8.99 13.01 17.06
C THR A 252 8.91 11.88 16.05
N ILE A 253 8.76 10.64 16.50
CA ILE A 253 8.57 9.48 15.61
C ILE A 253 7.30 9.62 14.77
N GLY A 254 6.20 10.07 15.38
CA GLY A 254 4.94 10.36 14.66
C GLY A 254 5.13 11.43 13.57
N LEU A 255 5.83 12.51 13.88
CA LEU A 255 6.17 13.57 12.92
C LEU A 255 7.06 13.05 11.78
N LEU A 256 8.06 12.23 12.08
CA LEU A 256 8.95 11.61 11.09
C LEU A 256 8.21 10.69 10.13
N LEU A 257 7.30 9.84 10.63
CA LEU A 257 6.45 8.98 9.80
C LEU A 257 5.51 9.80 8.92
N SER A 258 4.97 10.89 9.44
CA SER A 258 4.11 11.80 8.69
C SER A 258 4.87 12.62 7.66
N LEU A 259 6.10 13.05 7.96
CA LEU A 259 6.99 13.70 7.00
C LEU A 259 7.30 12.76 5.82
N ARG A 260 7.57 11.48 6.10
CA ARG A 260 7.72 10.46 5.06
C ARG A 260 6.46 10.34 4.19
N ALA A 261 5.28 10.33 4.82
CA ALA A 261 4.01 10.24 4.09
C ALA A 261 3.75 11.50 3.24
N ALA A 262 4.03 12.69 3.78
CA ALA A 262 3.94 13.96 3.04
C ALA A 262 4.85 13.96 1.81
N ALA A 263 6.09 13.52 1.96
CA ALA A 263 7.05 13.40 0.86
C ALA A 263 6.59 12.41 -0.21
N THR A 264 5.94 11.30 0.18
CA THR A 264 5.30 10.35 -0.75
C THR A 264 4.20 11.01 -1.57
N ILE A 265 3.38 11.87 -0.95
CA ILE A 265 2.34 12.64 -1.63
C ILE A 265 2.96 13.65 -2.59
N ALA A 266 3.96 14.41 -2.12
CA ALA A 266 4.68 15.39 -2.94
C ALA A 266 5.30 14.75 -4.19
N CYS A 267 5.92 13.58 -4.04
CA CYS A 267 6.45 12.81 -5.17
C CYS A 267 5.37 12.49 -6.22
N ARG A 268 4.18 12.08 -5.81
CA ARG A 268 3.08 11.75 -6.74
C ARG A 268 2.61 12.97 -7.53
N LEU A 269 2.64 14.16 -6.94
CA LEU A 269 2.28 15.41 -7.62
C LEU A 269 3.28 15.78 -8.73
N VAL A 270 4.57 15.51 -8.52
CA VAL A 270 5.64 15.82 -9.49
C VAL A 270 6.05 14.63 -10.36
N MET A 271 5.39 13.49 -10.23
CA MET A 271 5.78 12.24 -10.91
C MET A 271 5.70 12.36 -12.44
N THR A 272 4.70 13.08 -12.97
CA THR A 272 4.52 13.24 -14.44
C THR A 272 5.71 13.95 -15.09
N PRO A 273 6.16 15.14 -14.62
CA PRO A 273 7.36 15.77 -15.18
C PRO A 273 8.62 14.93 -14.97
N MET A 274 8.78 14.26 -13.83
CA MET A 274 9.93 13.38 -13.60
C MET A 274 10.00 12.22 -14.61
N LEU A 275 8.85 11.63 -14.94
CA LEU A 275 8.75 10.57 -15.96
C LEU A 275 9.15 11.05 -17.35
N ARG A 276 8.81 12.31 -17.70
CA ARG A 276 9.19 12.91 -18.98
C ARG A 276 10.69 13.13 -19.11
N VAL A 277 11.34 13.55 -18.02
CA VAL A 277 12.78 13.88 -18.02
C VAL A 277 13.65 12.64 -17.88
N LEU A 278 13.37 11.77 -16.92
CA LEU A 278 14.22 10.63 -16.57
C LEU A 278 13.82 9.33 -17.28
N GLY A 279 12.57 9.25 -17.73
CA GLY A 279 12.02 7.98 -18.21
C GLY A 279 11.73 7.00 -17.06
N ARG A 280 10.87 6.01 -17.36
CA ARG A 280 10.33 5.08 -16.34
C ARG A 280 11.40 4.22 -15.68
N THR A 281 12.25 3.58 -16.48
CA THR A 281 13.25 2.62 -15.96
C THR A 281 14.30 3.33 -15.11
N ALA A 282 14.83 4.46 -15.57
CA ALA A 282 15.81 5.23 -14.81
C ALA A 282 15.20 5.74 -13.49
N LEU A 283 14.00 6.33 -13.54
CA LEU A 283 13.31 6.84 -12.36
C LEU A 283 13.07 5.74 -11.32
N LEU A 284 12.55 4.58 -11.75
CA LEU A 284 12.28 3.47 -10.85
C LEU A 284 13.58 2.90 -10.24
N THR A 285 14.61 2.76 -11.04
CA THR A 285 15.90 2.21 -10.58
C THR A 285 16.62 3.16 -9.63
N THR A 286 16.72 4.45 -9.97
CA THR A 286 17.39 5.44 -9.12
C THR A 286 16.67 5.64 -7.80
N THR A 287 15.33 5.66 -7.79
CA THR A 287 14.55 5.77 -6.56
C THR A 287 14.68 4.53 -5.68
N CYS A 288 14.69 3.31 -6.25
CA CYS A 288 14.93 2.08 -5.48
C CYS A 288 16.36 2.01 -4.94
N LEU A 289 17.36 2.44 -5.72
CA LEU A 289 18.76 2.49 -5.29
C LEU A 289 18.93 3.46 -4.10
N LEU A 290 18.47 4.70 -4.26
CA LEU A 290 18.55 5.71 -3.22
C LEU A 290 17.76 5.30 -1.96
N ALA A 291 16.55 4.77 -2.14
CA ALA A 291 15.76 4.24 -1.03
C ALA A 291 16.48 3.10 -0.31
N GLY A 292 17.14 2.20 -1.04
CA GLY A 292 17.90 1.11 -0.46
C GLY A 292 19.08 1.58 0.40
N VAL A 293 19.86 2.54 -0.11
CA VAL A 293 20.97 3.15 0.63
C VAL A 293 20.46 3.88 1.89
N LEU A 294 19.39 4.67 1.75
CA LEU A 294 18.81 5.41 2.89
C LEU A 294 18.23 4.46 3.95
N CYS A 295 17.56 3.38 3.55
CA CYS A 295 17.09 2.37 4.50
C CYS A 295 18.24 1.77 5.29
N ALA A 296 19.33 1.37 4.64
CA ALA A 296 20.51 0.86 5.33
C ALA A 296 21.15 1.90 6.27
N ALA A 297 21.18 3.16 5.82
CA ALA A 297 21.76 4.26 6.62
C ALA A 297 20.92 4.62 7.86
N ILE A 298 19.61 4.35 7.90
CA ILE A 298 18.76 4.51 9.10
C ILE A 298 19.23 3.61 10.24
N ALA A 299 19.90 2.50 9.95
CA ALA A 299 20.51 1.66 10.97
C ALA A 299 21.58 2.36 11.79
N LEU A 300 22.24 3.39 11.24
CA LEU A 300 23.27 4.16 11.91
C LEU A 300 22.66 5.13 12.95
N PRO A 301 23.37 5.40 14.06
CA PRO A 301 22.93 6.37 15.06
C PRO A 301 23.14 7.79 14.55
N VAL A 302 22.16 8.32 13.80
CA VAL A 302 22.18 9.66 13.24
C VAL A 302 21.34 10.63 14.07
N PRO A 303 21.66 11.95 14.09
CA PRO A 303 20.81 12.96 14.69
C PRO A 303 19.40 12.99 14.10
N VAL A 304 18.39 13.36 14.90
CA VAL A 304 16.97 13.41 14.48
C VAL A 304 16.75 14.25 13.23
N ALA A 305 17.47 15.39 13.10
CA ALA A 305 17.37 16.24 11.90
C ALA A 305 17.84 15.52 10.63
N VAL A 306 18.93 14.75 10.71
CA VAL A 306 19.42 13.93 9.59
C VAL A 306 18.42 12.81 9.27
N LEU A 307 17.89 12.15 10.31
CA LEU A 307 16.85 11.13 10.15
C LEU A 307 15.59 11.70 9.46
N ALA A 308 15.20 12.93 9.79
CA ALA A 308 14.07 13.61 9.15
C ALA A 308 14.31 13.82 7.65
N VAL A 309 15.49 14.32 7.27
CA VAL A 309 15.86 14.48 5.85
C VAL A 309 15.89 13.12 5.14
N MET A 310 16.49 12.10 5.76
CA MET A 310 16.56 10.75 5.20
C MET A 310 15.15 10.18 4.96
N LEU A 311 14.23 10.33 5.92
CA LEU A 311 12.86 9.85 5.82
C LEU A 311 12.03 10.64 4.80
N ALA A 312 12.26 11.95 4.66
CA ALA A 312 11.64 12.75 3.62
C ALA A 312 12.08 12.29 2.22
N VAL A 313 13.39 12.14 1.99
CA VAL A 313 13.93 11.64 0.71
C VAL A 313 13.47 10.19 0.45
N LEU A 314 13.49 9.34 1.48
CA LEU A 314 13.02 7.97 1.39
C LEU A 314 11.52 7.91 1.03
N GLY A 315 10.68 8.70 1.70
CA GLY A 315 9.26 8.81 1.40
C GLY A 315 9.01 9.24 -0.05
N PHE A 316 9.77 10.21 -0.53
CA PHE A 316 9.73 10.64 -1.91
C PHE A 316 10.08 9.50 -2.87
N CYS A 317 11.16 8.77 -2.63
CA CYS A 317 11.58 7.62 -3.45
C CYS A 317 10.52 6.50 -3.45
N LEU A 318 9.96 6.14 -2.28
CA LEU A 318 8.93 5.11 -2.16
C LEU A 318 7.62 5.51 -2.85
N GLY A 319 7.34 6.81 -2.99
CA GLY A 319 6.17 7.34 -3.69
C GLY A 319 6.08 6.93 -5.16
N VAL A 320 7.24 6.76 -5.81
CA VAL A 320 7.37 6.32 -7.22
C VAL A 320 7.04 4.84 -7.39
N GLY A 321 7.44 4.00 -6.45
CA GLY A 321 7.56 2.56 -6.63
C GLY A 321 6.22 1.86 -6.93
N GLN A 322 5.15 2.17 -6.20
CA GLN A 322 3.85 1.52 -6.39
C GLN A 322 3.20 1.82 -7.75
N PRO A 323 3.05 3.09 -8.19
CA PRO A 323 2.47 3.39 -9.50
C PRO A 323 3.30 2.82 -10.65
N LEU A 324 4.63 2.98 -10.61
CA LEU A 324 5.47 2.53 -11.71
C LEU A 324 5.60 1.01 -11.81
N SER A 325 5.66 0.30 -10.69
CA SER A 325 5.66 -1.17 -10.71
C SER A 325 4.35 -1.72 -11.27
N MET A 326 3.21 -1.09 -10.96
CA MET A 326 1.91 -1.46 -11.52
C MET A 326 1.91 -1.33 -13.05
N THR A 327 2.32 -0.20 -13.58
CA THR A 327 2.37 0.02 -15.03
C THR A 327 3.41 -0.86 -15.70
N THR A 328 4.54 -1.16 -15.04
CA THR A 328 5.55 -2.10 -15.56
C THR A 328 4.97 -3.50 -15.72
N VAL A 329 4.23 -4.00 -14.71
CA VAL A 329 3.59 -5.32 -14.78
C VAL A 329 2.53 -5.36 -15.88
N VAL A 330 1.69 -4.32 -16.01
CA VAL A 330 0.64 -4.26 -17.04
C VAL A 330 1.23 -4.23 -18.45
N GLN A 331 2.31 -3.48 -18.65
CA GLN A 331 2.94 -3.37 -19.97
C GLN A 331 3.76 -4.60 -20.35
N ALA A 332 4.34 -5.29 -19.38
CA ALA A 332 5.09 -6.52 -19.59
C ALA A 332 4.20 -7.76 -19.77
N ALA A 333 2.95 -7.70 -19.32
CA ALA A 333 2.02 -8.82 -19.42
C ALA A 333 1.37 -8.88 -20.82
N PRO A 334 1.10 -10.10 -21.33
CA PRO A 334 0.28 -10.28 -22.54
C PRO A 334 -1.06 -9.53 -22.41
N PRO A 335 -1.58 -8.92 -23.49
CA PRO A 335 -2.82 -8.12 -23.45
C PRO A 335 -3.99 -8.85 -22.80
N GLU A 336 -4.12 -10.16 -23.07
CA GLU A 336 -5.20 -11.04 -22.60
C GLU A 336 -5.04 -11.41 -21.11
N ALA A 337 -3.85 -11.20 -20.53
CA ALA A 337 -3.49 -11.62 -19.17
C ALA A 337 -3.18 -10.45 -18.22
N ARG A 338 -3.42 -9.21 -18.62
CA ARG A 338 -3.09 -8.00 -17.81
C ARG A 338 -3.77 -8.00 -16.45
N SER A 339 -5.05 -8.37 -16.40
CA SER A 339 -5.81 -8.46 -15.14
C SER A 339 -5.23 -9.52 -14.21
N THR A 340 -4.86 -10.69 -14.75
CA THR A 340 -4.23 -11.77 -13.99
C THR A 340 -2.85 -11.37 -13.48
N ALA A 341 -2.06 -10.66 -14.28
CA ALA A 341 -0.74 -10.15 -13.86
C ALA A 341 -0.85 -9.13 -12.71
N LEU A 342 -1.87 -8.26 -12.75
CA LEU A 342 -2.17 -7.36 -11.63
C LEU A 342 -2.60 -8.11 -10.37
N ALA A 343 -3.42 -9.14 -10.51
CA ALA A 343 -3.82 -9.99 -9.38
C ALA A 343 -2.60 -10.69 -8.76
N LEU A 344 -1.70 -11.23 -9.56
CA LEU A 344 -0.43 -11.82 -9.11
C LEU A 344 0.45 -10.80 -8.38
N ARG A 345 0.52 -9.56 -8.89
CA ARG A 345 1.24 -8.47 -8.20
C ARG A 345 0.63 -8.19 -6.82
N LEU A 346 -0.70 -8.12 -6.72
CA LEU A 346 -1.39 -7.89 -5.43
C LEU A 346 -1.14 -9.05 -4.46
N THR A 347 -1.17 -10.30 -4.94
CA THR A 347 -0.84 -11.48 -4.13
C THR A 347 0.61 -11.42 -3.65
N GLY A 348 1.55 -11.06 -4.52
CA GLY A 348 2.95 -10.84 -4.16
C GLY A 348 3.11 -9.76 -3.10
N ASN A 349 2.39 -8.64 -3.21
CA ASN A 349 2.37 -7.59 -2.20
C ASN A 349 1.88 -8.10 -0.84
N ARG A 350 0.80 -8.88 -0.81
CA ARG A 350 0.29 -9.47 0.44
C ARG A 350 1.26 -10.46 1.05
N LEU A 351 1.90 -11.29 0.23
CA LEU A 351 2.94 -12.19 0.71
C LEU A 351 4.12 -11.41 1.30
N GLY A 352 4.55 -10.33 0.65
CA GLY A 352 5.60 -9.45 1.17
C GLY A 352 5.22 -8.79 2.49
N GLN A 353 3.98 -8.35 2.65
CA GLN A 353 3.47 -7.75 3.89
C GLN A 353 3.45 -8.74 5.08
N VAL A 354 3.36 -10.03 4.83
CA VAL A 354 3.49 -11.08 5.86
C VAL A 354 4.96 -11.46 6.07
N ALA A 355 5.66 -11.82 4.99
CA ALA A 355 6.98 -12.38 5.05
C ALA A 355 8.05 -11.36 5.50
N ALA A 356 7.97 -10.12 5.03
CA ALA A 356 9.00 -9.13 5.33
C ALA A 356 9.04 -8.71 6.80
N PRO A 357 7.92 -8.39 7.49
CA PRO A 357 7.96 -8.12 8.93
C PRO A 357 8.37 -9.34 9.77
N ALA A 358 7.93 -10.54 9.38
CA ALA A 358 8.32 -11.78 10.06
C ALA A 358 9.84 -12.00 9.94
N SER A 359 10.40 -11.86 8.72
CA SER A 359 11.85 -11.95 8.50
C SER A 359 12.61 -10.84 9.24
N ALA A 360 12.07 -9.63 9.23
CA ALA A 360 12.64 -8.49 9.94
C ALA A 360 12.71 -8.76 11.45
N GLY A 361 11.65 -9.35 12.03
CA GLY A 361 11.63 -9.74 13.44
C GLY A 361 12.67 -10.79 13.77
N LEU A 362 12.81 -11.84 12.96
CA LEU A 362 13.82 -12.89 13.14
C LEU A 362 15.24 -12.30 13.08
N ILE A 363 15.52 -11.46 12.08
CA ILE A 363 16.83 -10.82 11.91
C ILE A 363 17.11 -9.84 13.06
N ALA A 364 16.11 -9.08 13.49
CA ALA A 364 16.26 -8.14 14.61
C ALA A 364 16.59 -8.87 15.93
N GLY A 365 16.04 -10.07 16.13
CA GLY A 365 16.33 -10.87 17.31
C GLY A 365 17.75 -11.44 17.37
N VAL A 366 18.45 -11.54 16.23
CA VAL A 366 19.83 -12.05 16.15
C VAL A 366 20.83 -10.90 15.99
N ALA A 367 20.52 -9.91 15.18
CA ALA A 367 21.45 -8.85 14.76
C ALA A 367 21.07 -7.44 15.28
N GLY A 368 20.08 -7.36 16.19
CA GLY A 368 19.66 -6.11 16.82
C GLY A 368 18.55 -5.36 16.05
N THR A 369 17.93 -4.39 16.74
CA THR A 369 16.74 -3.67 16.29
C THR A 369 16.93 -2.82 15.02
N ALA A 370 18.17 -2.49 14.66
CA ALA A 370 18.52 -1.76 13.45
C ALA A 370 18.61 -2.66 12.21
N ALA A 371 18.83 -3.97 12.38
CA ALA A 371 19.05 -4.91 11.29
C ALA A 371 17.90 -5.02 10.26
N PRO A 372 16.61 -4.86 10.63
CA PRO A 372 15.51 -4.78 9.68
C PRO A 372 15.70 -3.71 8.60
N PHE A 373 16.32 -2.58 8.92
CA PHE A 373 16.57 -1.51 7.95
C PHE A 373 17.66 -1.87 6.95
N VAL A 374 18.70 -2.61 7.40
CA VAL A 374 19.73 -3.15 6.50
C VAL A 374 19.11 -4.20 5.56
N MET A 375 18.28 -5.08 6.07
CA MET A 375 17.53 -6.06 5.25
C MET A 375 16.67 -5.35 4.20
N LEU A 376 15.95 -4.30 4.58
CA LEU A 376 15.18 -3.48 3.64
C LEU A 376 16.07 -2.82 2.59
N GLY A 377 17.21 -2.28 3.02
CA GLY A 377 18.21 -1.72 2.13
C GLY A 377 18.61 -2.73 1.06
N ALA A 378 18.98 -3.94 1.47
CA ALA A 378 19.34 -5.03 0.56
C ALA A 378 18.20 -5.42 -0.38
N LEU A 379 16.95 -5.49 0.13
CA LEU A 379 15.77 -5.81 -0.67
C LEU A 379 15.51 -4.75 -1.76
N LEU A 380 15.62 -3.47 -1.42
CA LEU A 380 15.43 -2.36 -2.37
C LEU A 380 16.59 -2.25 -3.37
N LEU A 381 17.84 -2.52 -2.95
CA LEU A 381 18.99 -2.59 -3.85
C LEU A 381 18.86 -3.76 -4.84
N ALA A 382 18.38 -4.91 -4.39
CA ALA A 382 18.05 -6.03 -5.28
C ALA A 382 16.95 -5.65 -6.29
N ALA A 383 15.92 -4.91 -5.82
CA ALA A 383 14.86 -4.38 -6.69
C ALA A 383 15.42 -3.42 -7.75
N ALA A 384 16.36 -2.54 -7.39
CA ALA A 384 17.06 -1.65 -8.32
C ALA A 384 17.85 -2.44 -9.37
N GLY A 385 18.59 -3.47 -8.94
CA GLY A 385 19.34 -4.36 -9.83
C GLY A 385 18.48 -5.09 -10.86
N LEU A 386 17.28 -5.55 -10.45
CA LEU A 386 16.31 -6.16 -11.37
C LEU A 386 15.74 -5.13 -12.35
N GLY A 387 15.51 -3.90 -11.91
CA GLY A 387 15.07 -2.79 -12.77
C GLY A 387 16.10 -2.48 -13.87
N LEU A 388 17.39 -2.45 -13.54
CA LEU A 388 18.48 -2.23 -14.50
C LEU A 388 18.55 -3.34 -15.56
N ARG A 389 18.44 -4.60 -15.14
CA ARG A 389 18.47 -5.76 -16.08
C ARG A 389 17.28 -5.72 -17.04
N GLY A 390 16.10 -5.37 -16.55
CA GLY A 390 14.90 -5.21 -17.38
C GLY A 390 15.05 -4.10 -18.43
N GLY A 391 15.64 -2.96 -18.07
CA GLY A 391 15.85 -1.83 -18.97
C GLY A 391 16.92 -2.08 -20.06
N ARG A 392 17.99 -2.81 -19.74
CA ARG A 392 19.01 -3.20 -20.71
C ARG A 392 18.44 -4.12 -21.79
N ASN A 393 17.61 -5.08 -21.41
CA ASN A 393 17.02 -6.04 -22.34
C ASN A 393 15.99 -5.41 -23.29
N VAL A 394 15.33 -4.32 -22.90
CA VAL A 394 14.43 -3.56 -23.78
C VAL A 394 15.24 -2.77 -24.82
N ARG A 395 16.40 -2.21 -24.47
CA ARG A 395 17.29 -1.51 -25.41
C ARG A 395 18.02 -2.45 -26.37
N ALA A 396 18.35 -3.65 -25.93
CA ALA A 396 19.00 -4.67 -26.78
C ALA A 396 18.04 -5.37 -27.74
N GLY A 397 16.71 -5.27 -27.52
CA GLY A 397 15.69 -5.84 -28.41
C GLY A 397 15.14 -4.87 -29.47
N THR A 398 15.57 -3.61 -29.47
CA THR A 398 15.44 -2.68 -30.59
C THR A 398 16.67 -2.81 -31.46
N ASP A 399 16.76 -3.95 -32.17
CA ASP A 399 17.75 -4.18 -33.21
C ASP A 399 17.44 -3.22 -34.38
N PRO A 400 18.38 -2.35 -34.83
CA PRO A 400 18.17 -1.48 -35.96
C PRO A 400 18.05 -2.20 -37.30
N ASP A 401 18.23 -3.53 -37.31
CA ASP A 401 18.23 -4.35 -38.51
C ASP A 401 16.94 -5.11 -38.84
N VAL A 402 15.78 -4.72 -38.24
CA VAL A 402 14.48 -5.21 -38.74
C VAL A 402 14.13 -4.39 -39.98
N PRO A 403 14.20 -4.94 -41.21
CA PRO A 403 13.84 -4.20 -42.42
C PRO A 403 12.41 -3.75 -42.34
N GLU A 404 12.17 -2.47 -42.58
CA GLU A 404 10.82 -1.89 -42.70
C GLU A 404 9.98 -2.75 -43.66
N PRO A 405 8.73 -3.09 -43.32
CA PRO A 405 7.84 -3.77 -44.22
C PRO A 405 7.67 -2.88 -45.47
N ARG A 406 8.16 -3.37 -46.62
CA ARG A 406 8.01 -2.67 -47.90
C ARG A 406 6.55 -2.31 -48.12
N PRO A 407 6.24 -1.05 -48.50
CA PRO A 407 4.88 -0.63 -48.76
C PRO A 407 4.28 -1.54 -49.83
N GLY A 408 3.19 -2.20 -49.48
CA GLY A 408 2.50 -3.16 -50.34
C GLY A 408 2.15 -2.53 -51.71
N ARG A 409 2.57 -3.22 -52.80
CA ARG A 409 2.08 -2.94 -54.15
C ARG A 409 0.54 -2.98 -54.12
N ARG A 410 -0.09 -1.85 -54.51
CA ARG A 410 -1.53 -1.80 -54.83
C ARG A 410 -1.84 -2.88 -55.85
N PRO A 411 -2.90 -3.68 -55.71
CA PRO A 411 -3.39 -4.56 -56.76
C PRO A 411 -3.77 -3.67 -57.96
N ALA A 412 -3.21 -3.98 -59.13
CA ALA A 412 -3.55 -3.37 -60.36
C ALA A 412 -5.02 -3.67 -60.69
N ASP A 413 -5.74 -2.62 -61.00
CA ASP A 413 -7.08 -2.59 -61.60
C ASP A 413 -7.12 -3.52 -62.82
N ARG A 414 -7.81 -4.62 -62.72
CA ARG A 414 -8.24 -5.48 -63.84
C ARG A 414 -9.74 -5.53 -63.78
N ASP A 415 -10.36 -4.57 -64.45
CA ASP A 415 -11.67 -4.78 -65.06
C ASP A 415 -11.91 -3.63 -66.05
N ARG A 416 -11.60 -3.90 -67.31
CA ARG A 416 -12.25 -3.33 -68.51
C ARG A 416 -12.02 -4.32 -69.66
N THR A 417 -12.93 -5.19 -69.86
CA THR A 417 -13.58 -5.50 -71.15
C THR A 417 -14.73 -6.45 -70.88
#